data_98cfcaeab78b28936217f1ab7f944636
#
_entry.id   98cfcaeab78b28936217f1ab7f944636
#
_cell.length_a   1.000
_cell.length_b   1.000
_cell.length_c   1.000
_cell.angle_alpha   90.00
_cell.angle_beta   90.00
_cell.angle_gamma   90.00
#
_symmetry.space_group_name_H-M   'P 1'
#
loop_
_entity.id
_entity.type
_entity.pdbx_description
1 polymer ?
#
loop_
_entity_poly.entity_id
_entity_poly.type
_entity_poly.pdbx_seq_one_letter_code
_entity_poly.pdbx_strand_id
1 'polypeptide(L)'
;GELSDRLIDLGASTMMSETIEFIGGEHMLARRGATKEIHNEIINMCRRYEEHLAAAGQDCRAGQPTPGNKAGGLSTLEEKSLGCILKGGTRPVVEVLGEAKRPTKTGAIIMDTPGYDIASVTSMVAGGCNVVVFTTGRGTPTGHALAPVIKVTGNRETFRHMEDNMDFDASGVTMLEKSVEDVAAELLTEVLAVCDGRPTKAESFGFSDIAVDHVCRFV
;
A
#
# COMPACT_ATOMS: atom_id res chain seq x y z
N GLY A 1 -5.66 4.79 -6.77
CA GLY A 1 -6.75 5.50 -6.08
C GLY A 1 -8.09 5.31 -6.76
N GLU A 2 -8.15 5.50 -8.05
CA GLU A 2 -9.36 5.28 -8.85
C GLU A 2 -9.81 3.80 -8.78
N LEU A 3 -8.89 2.85 -8.81
CA LEU A 3 -9.21 1.44 -8.57
C LEU A 3 -9.84 1.23 -7.18
N SER A 4 -9.27 1.85 -6.14
CA SER A 4 -9.81 1.74 -4.77
C SER A 4 -11.26 2.24 -4.71
N ASP A 5 -11.54 3.38 -5.33
CA ASP A 5 -12.88 3.95 -5.35
C ASP A 5 -13.88 3.03 -6.11
N ARG A 6 -13.48 2.48 -7.25
CA ARG A 6 -14.31 1.52 -8.03
C ARG A 6 -14.60 0.25 -7.26
N LEU A 7 -13.61 -0.31 -6.57
CA LEU A 7 -13.81 -1.51 -5.75
C LEU A 7 -14.80 -1.26 -4.61
N ILE A 8 -14.71 -0.10 -3.95
CA ILE A 8 -15.64 0.28 -2.88
C ILE A 8 -17.06 0.48 -3.45
N ASP A 9 -17.18 1.14 -4.59
CA ASP A 9 -18.48 1.35 -5.25
C ASP A 9 -19.13 0.04 -5.70
N LEU A 10 -18.33 -1.00 -5.97
CA LEU A 10 -18.78 -2.37 -6.25
C LEU A 10 -19.09 -3.18 -4.97
N GLY A 11 -18.94 -2.59 -3.79
CA GLY A 11 -19.24 -3.24 -2.50
C GLY A 11 -18.08 -3.99 -1.86
N ALA A 12 -16.86 -3.88 -2.41
CA ALA A 12 -15.66 -4.42 -1.79
C ALA A 12 -15.13 -3.50 -0.67
N SER A 13 -14.17 -3.99 0.09
CA SER A 13 -13.35 -3.16 0.97
C SER A 13 -11.95 -3.01 0.41
N THR A 14 -11.35 -1.83 0.58
CA THR A 14 -9.96 -1.59 0.28
C THR A 14 -9.20 -1.23 1.55
N MET A 15 -7.96 -1.68 1.66
CA MET A 15 -7.12 -1.45 2.83
C MET A 15 -5.82 -0.79 2.42
N MET A 16 -5.49 0.34 3.04
CA MET A 16 -4.18 0.97 2.98
C MET A 16 -3.34 0.58 4.19
N SER A 17 -2.05 0.47 4.01
CA SER A 17 -1.09 0.07 5.03
C SER A 17 0.20 0.89 4.93
N GLU A 18 1.23 0.52 5.70
CA GLU A 18 2.51 1.24 5.78
C GLU A 18 2.37 2.63 6.40
N THR A 19 2.14 2.66 7.72
CA THR A 19 1.88 3.89 8.49
C THR A 19 2.93 4.99 8.25
N ILE A 20 4.19 4.60 8.06
CA ILE A 20 5.28 5.54 7.77
C ILE A 20 5.04 6.32 6.46
N GLU A 21 4.30 5.75 5.51
CA GLU A 21 3.97 6.42 4.25
C GLU A 21 2.78 7.40 4.36
N PHE A 22 2.25 7.62 5.55
CA PHE A 22 1.22 8.64 5.82
C PHE A 22 1.77 9.83 6.59
N ILE A 23 2.93 9.66 7.26
CA ILE A 23 3.54 10.68 8.12
C ILE A 23 3.90 11.93 7.31
N GLY A 24 3.49 13.10 7.83
CA GLY A 24 3.61 14.38 7.16
C GLY A 24 2.45 14.74 6.21
N GLY A 25 1.68 13.73 5.77
CA GLY A 25 0.45 13.88 4.99
C GLY A 25 -0.82 13.44 5.74
N GLU A 26 -0.70 12.95 6.97
CA GLU A 26 -1.78 12.37 7.76
C GLU A 26 -3.00 13.29 7.92
N HIS A 27 -2.78 14.59 7.96
CA HIS A 27 -3.85 15.58 8.07
C HIS A 27 -4.75 15.62 6.81
N MET A 28 -4.21 15.30 5.64
CA MET A 28 -4.99 15.18 4.41
C MET A 28 -5.78 13.87 4.40
N LEU A 29 -5.15 12.77 4.79
CA LEU A 29 -5.80 11.47 4.92
C LEU A 29 -6.92 11.52 5.96
N ALA A 30 -6.69 12.16 7.10
CA ALA A 30 -7.65 12.31 8.18
C ALA A 30 -8.92 13.08 7.77
N ARG A 31 -8.84 14.00 6.80
CA ARG A 31 -10.04 14.68 6.23
C ARG A 31 -11.01 13.72 5.56
N ARG A 32 -10.55 12.53 5.17
CA ARG A 32 -11.37 11.47 4.61
C ARG A 32 -12.03 10.59 5.68
N GLY A 33 -11.73 10.79 6.95
CA GLY A 33 -12.39 10.07 8.05
C GLY A 33 -13.90 10.26 8.02
N ALA A 34 -14.65 9.14 7.97
CA ALA A 34 -16.11 9.17 7.92
C ALA A 34 -16.74 9.79 9.18
N THR A 35 -16.01 9.80 10.29
CA THR A 35 -16.39 10.43 11.56
C THR A 35 -15.21 11.18 12.16
N LYS A 36 -15.49 12.02 13.16
CA LYS A 36 -14.45 12.73 13.92
C LYS A 36 -13.52 11.78 14.67
N GLU A 37 -14.02 10.66 15.12
CA GLU A 37 -13.26 9.62 15.80
C GLU A 37 -12.23 8.99 14.85
N ILE A 38 -12.65 8.65 13.62
CA ILE A 38 -11.76 8.12 12.58
C ILE A 38 -10.72 9.16 12.17
N HIS A 39 -11.13 10.44 11.99
CA HIS A 39 -10.20 11.54 11.74
C HIS A 39 -9.10 11.59 12.81
N ASN A 40 -9.50 11.60 14.09
CA ASN A 40 -8.56 11.67 15.21
C ASN A 40 -7.68 10.42 15.29
N GLU A 41 -8.24 9.24 14.98
CA GLU A 41 -7.48 7.98 15.05
C GLU A 41 -6.39 7.91 13.98
N ILE A 42 -6.64 8.41 12.77
CA ILE A 42 -5.61 8.53 11.73
C ILE A 42 -4.42 9.38 12.21
N ILE A 43 -4.70 10.55 12.77
CA ILE A 43 -3.66 11.42 13.33
C ILE A 43 -2.91 10.74 14.48
N ASN A 44 -3.65 10.12 15.41
CA ASN A 44 -3.07 9.43 16.54
C ASN A 44 -2.21 8.22 16.14
N MET A 45 -2.62 7.47 15.12
CA MET A 45 -1.87 6.35 14.58
C MET A 45 -0.48 6.81 14.09
N CYS A 46 -0.42 7.84 13.26
CA CYS A 46 0.86 8.38 12.78
C CYS A 46 1.73 8.91 13.92
N ARG A 47 1.12 9.63 14.88
CA ARG A 47 1.86 10.14 16.06
C ARG A 47 2.44 8.99 16.90
N ARG A 48 1.66 7.95 17.19
CA ARG A 48 2.16 6.76 17.94
C ARG A 48 3.33 6.10 17.22
N TYR A 49 3.27 6.03 15.88
CA TYR A 49 4.35 5.46 15.08
C TYR A 49 5.64 6.28 15.21
N GLU A 50 5.57 7.62 15.09
CA GLU A 50 6.72 8.51 15.31
C GLU A 50 7.27 8.41 16.75
N GLU A 51 6.39 8.40 17.76
CA GLU A 51 6.77 8.25 19.17
C GLU A 51 7.48 6.92 19.42
N HIS A 52 7.02 5.82 18.79
CA HIS A 52 7.64 4.51 18.89
C HIS A 52 9.05 4.49 18.29
N LEU A 53 9.24 5.05 17.10
CA LEU A 53 10.56 5.18 16.48
C LEU A 53 11.50 6.06 17.31
N ALA A 54 11.01 7.20 17.79
CA ALA A 54 11.78 8.09 18.63
C ALA A 54 12.24 7.43 19.95
N ALA A 55 11.38 6.63 20.57
CA ALA A 55 11.73 5.84 21.75
C ALA A 55 12.83 4.80 21.49
N ALA A 56 12.91 4.32 20.24
CA ALA A 56 13.99 3.44 19.78
C ALA A 56 15.24 4.21 19.29
N GLY A 57 15.27 5.54 19.43
CA GLY A 57 16.37 6.38 18.96
C GLY A 57 16.43 6.53 17.43
N GLN A 58 15.31 6.31 16.74
CA GLN A 58 15.19 6.41 15.29
C GLN A 58 14.36 7.62 14.88
N ASP A 59 14.70 8.21 13.74
CA ASP A 59 13.89 9.24 13.08
C ASP A 59 13.43 8.70 11.72
N CYS A 60 12.11 8.70 11.51
CA CYS A 60 11.53 8.23 10.26
C CYS A 60 12.05 9.01 9.04
N ARG A 61 12.34 10.31 9.20
CA ARG A 61 12.86 11.19 8.13
C ARG A 61 14.31 10.89 7.76
N ALA A 62 15.08 10.26 8.65
CA ALA A 62 16.43 9.81 8.34
C ALA A 62 16.43 8.57 7.43
N GLY A 63 15.42 7.68 7.58
CA GLY A 63 15.28 6.44 6.82
C GLY A 63 14.42 6.55 5.55
N GLN A 64 13.55 7.55 5.49
CA GLN A 64 12.60 7.74 4.38
C GLN A 64 12.65 9.17 3.83
N PRO A 65 12.60 9.36 2.51
CA PRO A 65 12.67 8.34 1.44
C PRO A 65 14.00 7.58 1.44
N THR A 66 13.95 6.32 1.02
CA THR A 66 15.18 5.51 0.87
C THR A 66 16.13 6.12 -0.18
N PRO A 67 17.44 5.77 -0.16
CA PRO A 67 18.37 6.26 -1.18
C PRO A 67 17.89 6.01 -2.62
N GLY A 68 17.24 4.87 -2.87
CA GLY A 68 16.65 4.56 -4.16
C GLY A 68 15.44 5.41 -4.52
N ASN A 69 14.61 5.79 -3.55
CA ASN A 69 13.51 6.73 -3.78
C ASN A 69 14.05 8.13 -4.12
N LYS A 70 15.10 8.58 -3.41
CA LYS A 70 15.78 9.87 -3.70
C LYS A 70 16.41 9.88 -5.07
N ALA A 71 17.08 8.80 -5.48
CA ALA A 71 17.60 8.65 -6.84
C ALA A 71 16.49 8.69 -7.91
N GLY A 72 15.28 8.26 -7.58
CA GLY A 72 14.08 8.35 -8.42
C GLY A 72 13.39 9.72 -8.39
N GLY A 73 13.91 10.70 -7.64
CA GLY A 73 13.44 12.10 -7.64
C GLY A 73 12.65 12.52 -6.40
N LEU A 74 12.37 11.64 -5.44
CA LEU A 74 11.71 12.02 -4.18
C LEU A 74 12.68 12.79 -3.27
N SER A 75 12.22 13.92 -2.71
CA SER A 75 13.03 14.81 -1.87
C SER A 75 12.82 14.57 -0.38
N THR A 76 11.58 14.46 0.06
CA THR A 76 11.19 14.37 1.48
C THR A 76 10.20 13.26 1.76
N LEU A 77 10.06 12.87 3.04
CA LEU A 77 9.04 11.93 3.49
C LEU A 77 7.63 12.45 3.19
N GLU A 78 7.40 13.74 3.42
CA GLU A 78 6.12 14.40 3.18
C GLU A 78 5.70 14.31 1.71
N GLU A 79 6.64 14.53 0.77
CA GLU A 79 6.39 14.36 -0.66
C GLU A 79 6.01 12.93 -1.00
N LYS A 80 6.74 11.94 -0.45
CA LYS A 80 6.42 10.53 -0.61
C LYS A 80 5.03 10.21 -0.07
N SER A 81 4.70 10.70 1.12
CA SER A 81 3.42 10.46 1.80
C SER A 81 2.24 11.03 1.02
N LEU A 82 2.36 12.23 0.46
CA LEU A 82 1.31 12.80 -0.39
C LEU A 82 0.97 11.90 -1.58
N GLY A 83 1.98 11.32 -2.24
CA GLY A 83 1.79 10.35 -3.31
C GLY A 83 1.13 9.05 -2.83
N CYS A 84 1.54 8.57 -1.66
CA CYS A 84 1.01 7.31 -1.10
C CYS A 84 -0.46 7.42 -0.68
N ILE A 85 -0.86 8.55 -0.08
CA ILE A 85 -2.25 8.80 0.34
C ILE A 85 -3.23 8.72 -0.85
N LEU A 86 -2.81 9.14 -2.03
CA LEU A 86 -3.63 9.10 -3.24
C LEU A 86 -3.97 7.66 -3.68
N LYS A 87 -3.17 6.66 -3.31
CA LYS A 87 -3.44 5.24 -3.61
C LYS A 87 -4.77 4.74 -3.01
N GLY A 88 -5.20 5.34 -1.90
CA GLY A 88 -6.45 4.98 -1.23
C GLY A 88 -7.72 5.58 -1.85
N GLY A 89 -7.62 6.35 -2.94
CA GLY A 89 -8.76 6.99 -3.58
C GLY A 89 -9.36 8.13 -2.76
N THR A 90 -10.64 8.37 -2.97
CA THR A 90 -11.38 9.51 -2.40
C THR A 90 -12.49 9.13 -1.43
N ARG A 91 -12.89 7.85 -1.39
CA ARG A 91 -13.99 7.38 -0.54
C ARG A 91 -13.68 7.57 0.95
N PRO A 92 -14.69 7.84 1.79
CA PRO A 92 -14.50 8.02 3.23
C PRO A 92 -13.83 6.81 3.89
N VAL A 93 -12.83 7.07 4.74
CA VAL A 93 -12.22 6.03 5.59
C VAL A 93 -13.18 5.70 6.72
N VAL A 94 -13.63 4.45 6.79
CA VAL A 94 -14.66 4.01 7.74
C VAL A 94 -14.09 3.32 8.98
N GLU A 95 -12.83 2.86 8.91
CA GLU A 95 -12.18 2.14 10.01
C GLU A 95 -10.66 2.31 9.97
N VAL A 96 -10.04 2.40 11.15
CA VAL A 96 -8.59 2.32 11.35
C VAL A 96 -8.32 1.13 12.25
N LEU A 97 -7.42 0.26 11.82
CA LEU A 97 -7.13 -1.01 12.47
C LEU A 97 -5.69 -1.05 12.99
N GLY A 98 -5.49 -1.69 14.12
CA GLY A 98 -4.16 -2.16 14.49
C GLY A 98 -3.71 -3.33 13.61
N GLU A 99 -2.43 -3.65 13.68
CA GLU A 99 -1.80 -4.68 12.88
C GLU A 99 -2.54 -6.03 12.93
N ALA A 100 -2.71 -6.65 11.76
CA ALA A 100 -3.35 -7.95 11.56
C ALA A 100 -4.80 -8.07 12.10
N LYS A 101 -5.47 -6.97 12.40
CA LYS A 101 -6.86 -6.98 12.84
C LYS A 101 -7.82 -7.08 11.65
N ARG A 102 -8.87 -7.88 11.82
CA ARG A 102 -9.92 -8.01 10.80
C ARG A 102 -10.85 -6.81 10.80
N PRO A 103 -11.22 -6.30 9.62
CA PRO A 103 -12.24 -5.26 9.49
C PRO A 103 -13.61 -5.72 10.05
N THR A 104 -14.32 -4.76 10.60
CA THR A 104 -15.73 -4.91 11.02
C THR A 104 -16.67 -4.13 10.11
N LYS A 105 -16.15 -3.26 9.26
CA LYS A 105 -16.91 -2.42 8.33
C LYS A 105 -16.46 -2.67 6.88
N THR A 106 -17.35 -2.35 5.94
CA THR A 106 -17.07 -2.36 4.51
C THR A 106 -16.77 -0.94 4.03
N GLY A 107 -15.76 -0.76 3.19
CA GLY A 107 -15.36 0.52 2.61
C GLY A 107 -13.84 0.72 2.61
N ALA A 108 -13.40 1.99 2.65
CA ALA A 108 -11.98 2.30 2.77
C ALA A 108 -11.49 2.13 4.22
N ILE A 109 -10.43 1.37 4.40
CA ILE A 109 -9.88 0.98 5.70
C ILE A 109 -8.39 1.34 5.72
N ILE A 110 -7.86 1.64 6.89
CA ILE A 110 -6.43 1.81 7.13
C ILE A 110 -6.00 0.79 8.17
N MET A 111 -4.90 0.12 7.94
CA MET A 111 -4.25 -0.76 8.92
C MET A 111 -2.89 -0.18 9.32
N ASP A 112 -2.67 -0.03 10.61
CA ASP A 112 -1.37 0.34 11.17
C ASP A 112 -0.39 -0.81 10.99
N THR A 113 0.59 -0.64 10.10
CA THR A 113 1.59 -1.66 9.79
C THR A 113 2.98 -1.05 9.68
N PRO A 114 4.05 -1.87 9.83
CA PRO A 114 5.39 -1.42 9.51
C PRO A 114 5.53 -1.04 8.03
N GLY A 115 6.53 -0.21 7.71
CA GLY A 115 6.84 0.25 6.36
C GLY A 115 7.82 -0.66 5.62
N TYR A 116 7.78 -1.95 5.87
CA TYR A 116 8.58 -2.97 5.19
C TYR A 116 7.65 -3.87 4.37
N ASP A 117 7.88 -3.93 3.06
CA ASP A 117 7.00 -4.56 2.05
C ASP A 117 6.39 -5.88 2.53
N ILE A 118 7.24 -6.86 2.86
CA ILE A 118 6.81 -8.22 3.21
C ILE A 118 6.03 -8.24 4.52
N ALA A 119 6.45 -7.46 5.54
CA ALA A 119 5.76 -7.41 6.83
C ALA A 119 4.40 -6.75 6.70
N SER A 120 4.30 -5.65 5.96
CA SER A 120 3.04 -4.96 5.70
C SER A 120 2.05 -5.86 4.94
N VAL A 121 2.50 -6.53 3.88
CA VAL A 121 1.68 -7.49 3.14
C VAL A 121 1.21 -8.63 4.03
N THR A 122 2.12 -9.19 4.87
CA THR A 122 1.77 -10.26 5.82
C THR A 122 0.69 -9.80 6.81
N SER A 123 0.82 -8.59 7.36
CA SER A 123 -0.16 -8.03 8.30
C SER A 123 -1.53 -7.82 7.66
N MET A 124 -1.58 -7.30 6.42
CA MET A 124 -2.83 -7.14 5.66
C MET A 124 -3.50 -8.49 5.38
N VAL A 125 -2.74 -9.49 4.94
CA VAL A 125 -3.29 -10.83 4.67
C VAL A 125 -3.77 -11.50 5.95
N ALA A 126 -3.03 -11.39 7.05
CA ALA A 126 -3.48 -11.86 8.36
C ALA A 126 -4.76 -11.14 8.83
N GLY A 127 -4.90 -9.85 8.49
CA GLY A 127 -6.12 -9.06 8.70
C GLY A 127 -7.28 -9.43 7.80
N GLY A 128 -7.07 -10.29 6.78
CA GLY A 128 -8.13 -10.83 5.93
C GLY A 128 -8.16 -10.31 4.51
N CYS A 129 -7.12 -9.60 4.04
CA CYS A 129 -7.01 -9.24 2.62
C CYS A 129 -6.85 -10.50 1.76
N ASN A 130 -7.66 -10.58 0.70
CA ASN A 130 -7.69 -11.73 -0.22
C ASN A 130 -6.76 -11.53 -1.43
N VAL A 131 -6.53 -10.27 -1.81
CA VAL A 131 -5.66 -9.85 -2.90
C VAL A 131 -4.91 -8.60 -2.46
N VAL A 132 -3.64 -8.50 -2.82
CA VAL A 132 -2.83 -7.30 -2.58
C VAL A 132 -2.47 -6.67 -3.92
N VAL A 133 -2.70 -5.37 -4.07
CA VAL A 133 -2.21 -4.57 -5.20
C VAL A 133 -1.02 -3.77 -4.70
N PHE A 134 0.17 -4.19 -5.08
CA PHE A 134 1.43 -3.62 -4.62
C PHE A 134 2.01 -2.66 -5.66
N THR A 135 2.05 -1.37 -5.34
CA THR A 135 2.61 -0.35 -6.24
C THR A 135 4.07 -0.09 -5.93
N THR A 136 4.92 -0.10 -6.94
CA THR A 136 6.37 0.10 -6.78
C THR A 136 6.96 0.90 -7.94
N GLY A 137 7.86 1.83 -7.64
CA GLY A 137 8.62 2.57 -8.66
C GLY A 137 9.84 1.82 -9.17
N ARG A 138 10.43 0.94 -8.33
CA ARG A 138 11.69 0.22 -8.63
C ARG A 138 11.50 -1.26 -8.95
N GLY A 139 10.30 -1.77 -8.75
CA GLY A 139 10.01 -3.18 -8.84
C GLY A 139 10.37 -3.97 -7.59
N THR A 140 9.71 -5.10 -7.41
CA THR A 140 9.93 -6.05 -6.32
C THR A 140 9.51 -7.43 -6.78
N PRO A 141 10.18 -8.52 -6.36
CA PRO A 141 9.72 -9.88 -6.59
C PRO A 141 8.66 -10.32 -5.58
N THR A 142 8.37 -9.51 -4.56
CA THR A 142 7.53 -9.87 -3.40
C THR A 142 6.24 -10.59 -3.80
N GLY A 143 6.00 -11.72 -3.15
CA GLY A 143 4.77 -12.49 -3.18
C GLY A 143 4.36 -12.86 -1.76
N HIS A 144 3.25 -13.59 -1.61
CA HIS A 144 2.80 -14.07 -0.31
C HIS A 144 2.20 -15.48 -0.45
N ALA A 145 2.43 -16.34 0.56
CA ALA A 145 2.02 -17.74 0.51
C ALA A 145 0.50 -17.97 0.50
N LEU A 146 -0.30 -17.00 0.98
CA LEU A 146 -1.74 -17.17 1.22
C LEU A 146 -2.62 -16.23 0.40
N ALA A 147 -2.04 -15.27 -0.30
CA ALA A 147 -2.81 -14.31 -1.11
C ALA A 147 -1.98 -13.84 -2.32
N PRO A 148 -2.59 -13.68 -3.50
CA PRO A 148 -1.90 -13.14 -4.66
C PRO A 148 -1.48 -11.68 -4.43
N VAL A 149 -0.28 -11.33 -4.92
CA VAL A 149 0.28 -9.98 -4.88
C VAL A 149 0.47 -9.50 -6.31
N ILE A 150 -0.41 -8.61 -6.76
CA ILE A 150 -0.38 -7.97 -8.08
C ILE A 150 0.57 -6.78 -8.02
N LYS A 151 1.71 -6.86 -8.70
CA LYS A 151 2.72 -5.79 -8.70
C LYS A 151 2.50 -4.83 -9.86
N VAL A 152 2.34 -3.55 -9.52
CA VAL A 152 2.01 -2.47 -10.44
C VAL A 152 3.12 -1.44 -10.44
N THR A 153 3.54 -0.98 -11.60
CA THR A 153 4.46 0.16 -11.71
C THR A 153 3.98 1.20 -12.72
N GLY A 154 4.16 2.48 -12.38
CA GLY A 154 4.00 3.60 -13.31
C GLY A 154 5.31 3.96 -14.03
N ASN A 155 6.38 3.20 -13.84
CA ASN A 155 7.68 3.41 -14.48
C ASN A 155 7.89 2.38 -15.60
N ARG A 156 7.86 2.85 -16.85
CA ARG A 156 8.01 2.01 -18.05
C ARG A 156 9.34 1.24 -18.08
N GLU A 157 10.43 1.86 -17.67
CA GLU A 157 11.72 1.21 -17.66
C GLU A 157 11.80 0.12 -16.59
N THR A 158 11.22 0.35 -15.41
CA THR A 158 11.09 -0.68 -14.38
C THR A 158 10.27 -1.85 -14.88
N PHE A 159 9.13 -1.59 -15.55
CA PHE A 159 8.32 -2.67 -16.12
C PHE A 159 9.10 -3.52 -17.11
N ARG A 160 9.83 -2.88 -18.04
CA ARG A 160 10.64 -3.60 -19.05
C ARG A 160 11.77 -4.42 -18.44
N HIS A 161 12.50 -3.85 -17.46
CA HIS A 161 13.62 -4.54 -16.83
C HIS A 161 13.21 -5.66 -15.88
N MET A 162 11.99 -5.59 -15.33
CA MET A 162 11.45 -6.55 -14.37
C MET A 162 10.15 -7.19 -14.89
N GLU A 163 10.01 -7.38 -16.17
CA GLU A 163 8.81 -7.93 -16.80
C GLU A 163 8.39 -9.27 -16.18
N ASP A 164 9.36 -10.09 -15.80
CA ASP A 164 9.12 -11.36 -15.13
C ASP A 164 8.55 -11.23 -13.71
N ASN A 165 8.70 -10.06 -13.09
CA ASN A 165 8.25 -9.82 -11.72
C ASN A 165 7.02 -8.89 -11.63
N MET A 166 6.81 -8.05 -12.64
CA MET A 166 5.75 -7.04 -12.63
C MET A 166 4.50 -7.55 -13.35
N ASP A 167 3.34 -7.44 -12.72
CA ASP A 167 2.08 -7.96 -13.27
C ASP A 167 1.39 -6.94 -14.17
N PHE A 168 1.51 -5.62 -13.87
CA PHE A 168 0.76 -4.59 -14.57
C PHE A 168 1.59 -3.32 -14.83
N ASP A 169 1.56 -2.84 -16.09
CA ASP A 169 2.18 -1.59 -16.53
C ASP A 169 1.16 -0.43 -16.49
N ALA A 170 1.29 0.43 -15.49
CA ALA A 170 0.51 1.67 -15.39
C ALA A 170 1.21 2.90 -16.00
N SER A 171 2.34 2.71 -16.71
CA SER A 171 3.13 3.82 -17.25
C SER A 171 2.40 4.66 -18.30
N GLY A 172 1.33 4.14 -18.89
CA GLY A 172 0.50 4.91 -19.82
C GLY A 172 -0.01 6.22 -19.22
N VAL A 173 -0.24 6.28 -17.90
CA VAL A 173 -0.64 7.52 -17.22
C VAL A 173 0.54 8.49 -17.14
N THR A 174 1.70 8.03 -16.69
CA THR A 174 2.88 8.88 -16.51
C THR A 174 3.44 9.39 -17.83
N MET A 175 3.23 8.64 -18.90
CA MET A 175 3.61 9.00 -20.27
C MET A 175 2.54 9.84 -21.00
N LEU A 176 1.41 10.15 -20.34
CA LEU A 176 0.28 10.89 -20.90
C LEU A 176 -0.34 10.22 -22.15
N GLU A 177 -0.26 8.90 -22.24
CA GLU A 177 -0.82 8.09 -23.33
C GLU A 177 -2.24 7.61 -23.03
N LYS A 178 -2.59 7.47 -21.75
CA LYS A 178 -3.89 7.01 -21.25
C LYS A 178 -4.37 7.87 -20.10
N SER A 179 -5.67 7.94 -19.90
CA SER A 179 -6.24 8.55 -18.70
C SER A 179 -6.07 7.65 -17.47
N VAL A 180 -6.20 8.24 -16.29
CA VAL A 180 -6.19 7.49 -15.01
C VAL A 180 -7.38 6.53 -14.98
N GLU A 181 -8.52 6.95 -15.49
CA GLU A 181 -9.76 6.20 -15.55
C GLU A 181 -9.64 4.94 -16.43
N ASP A 182 -8.98 5.07 -17.60
CA ASP A 182 -8.75 3.94 -18.51
C ASP A 182 -7.81 2.90 -17.87
N VAL A 183 -6.68 3.36 -17.33
CA VAL A 183 -5.71 2.45 -16.67
C VAL A 183 -6.31 1.80 -15.43
N ALA A 184 -7.14 2.51 -14.66
CA ALA A 184 -7.84 1.93 -13.53
C ALA A 184 -8.87 0.86 -13.97
N ALA A 185 -9.53 1.03 -15.13
CA ALA A 185 -10.43 0.01 -15.68
C ALA A 185 -9.65 -1.25 -16.11
N GLU A 186 -8.50 -1.07 -16.77
CA GLU A 186 -7.61 -2.17 -17.14
C GLU A 186 -7.09 -2.89 -15.89
N LEU A 187 -6.66 -2.15 -14.87
CA LEU A 187 -6.17 -2.73 -13.60
C LEU A 187 -7.30 -3.45 -12.83
N LEU A 188 -8.53 -2.94 -12.87
CA LEU A 188 -9.68 -3.65 -12.30
C LEU A 188 -9.90 -5.00 -13.00
N THR A 189 -9.78 -5.03 -14.33
CA THR A 189 -9.87 -6.28 -15.10
C THR A 189 -8.78 -7.26 -14.71
N GLU A 190 -7.56 -6.77 -14.46
CA GLU A 190 -6.44 -7.56 -13.95
C GLU A 190 -6.75 -8.17 -12.59
N VAL A 191 -7.22 -7.34 -11.64
CA VAL A 191 -7.61 -7.78 -10.29
C VAL A 191 -8.68 -8.86 -10.35
N LEU A 192 -9.73 -8.66 -11.16
CA LEU A 192 -10.81 -9.64 -11.30
C LEU A 192 -10.31 -10.96 -11.88
N ALA A 193 -9.43 -10.92 -12.88
CA ALA A 193 -8.85 -12.14 -13.45
C ALA A 193 -8.00 -12.92 -12.43
N VAL A 194 -7.26 -12.22 -11.56
CA VAL A 194 -6.52 -12.85 -10.46
C VAL A 194 -7.49 -13.43 -9.42
N CYS A 195 -8.57 -12.73 -9.08
CA CYS A 195 -9.63 -13.26 -8.22
C CYS A 195 -10.29 -14.53 -8.80
N ASP A 196 -10.38 -14.63 -10.12
CA ASP A 196 -10.90 -15.81 -10.84
C ASP A 196 -9.86 -16.94 -10.98
N GLY A 197 -8.66 -16.78 -10.39
CA GLY A 197 -7.65 -17.83 -10.28
C GLY A 197 -6.49 -17.73 -11.30
N ARG A 198 -6.37 -16.62 -12.03
CA ARG A 198 -5.17 -16.38 -12.83
C ARG A 198 -3.98 -16.11 -11.89
N PRO A 199 -2.87 -16.88 -11.99
CA PRO A 199 -1.73 -16.68 -11.12
C PRO A 199 -1.02 -15.35 -11.40
N THR A 200 -0.52 -14.70 -10.35
CA THR A 200 0.42 -13.58 -10.46
C THR A 200 1.82 -14.06 -10.85
N LYS A 201 2.69 -13.14 -11.23
CA LYS A 201 4.10 -13.45 -11.51
C LYS A 201 4.79 -14.05 -10.27
N ALA A 202 4.52 -13.50 -9.07
CA ALA A 202 5.07 -14.04 -7.84
C ALA A 202 4.65 -15.50 -7.59
N GLU A 203 3.37 -15.82 -7.77
CA GLU A 203 2.89 -17.20 -7.63
C GLU A 203 3.50 -18.12 -8.68
N SER A 204 3.62 -17.67 -9.94
CA SER A 204 4.22 -18.44 -11.04
C SER A 204 5.69 -18.78 -10.79
N PHE A 205 6.43 -17.94 -10.07
CA PHE A 205 7.81 -18.16 -9.68
C PHE A 205 7.98 -18.78 -8.28
N GLY A 206 6.88 -18.97 -7.54
CA GLY A 206 6.91 -19.56 -6.22
C GLY A 206 7.43 -18.64 -5.12
N PHE A 207 7.38 -17.31 -5.31
CA PHE A 207 7.69 -16.35 -4.26
C PHE A 207 6.59 -16.38 -3.19
N SER A 208 6.96 -16.69 -1.95
CA SER A 208 6.03 -16.92 -0.83
C SER A 208 6.57 -16.33 0.47
N ASP A 209 7.03 -15.10 0.41
CA ASP A 209 7.64 -14.43 1.55
C ASP A 209 6.63 -14.15 2.66
N ILE A 210 7.05 -14.37 3.89
CA ILE A 210 6.31 -14.00 5.10
C ILE A 210 7.30 -13.33 6.06
N ALA A 211 6.95 -12.17 6.57
CA ALA A 211 7.67 -11.50 7.63
C ALA A 211 6.69 -11.02 8.70
N VAL A 212 7.07 -11.19 9.95
CA VAL A 212 6.34 -10.70 11.11
C VAL A 212 7.20 -9.63 11.77
N ASP A 213 6.63 -8.44 11.95
CA ASP A 213 7.29 -7.41 12.74
C ASP A 213 7.38 -7.87 14.19
N HIS A 214 8.57 -7.83 14.74
CA HIS A 214 8.83 -8.40 16.04
C HIS A 214 9.85 -7.59 16.82
N VAL A 215 9.40 -6.99 17.90
CA VAL A 215 10.31 -6.45 18.92
C VAL A 215 10.83 -7.60 19.76
N CYS A 216 12.02 -8.07 19.45
CA CYS A 216 12.66 -9.14 20.19
C CYS A 216 12.98 -8.68 21.61
N ARG A 217 12.43 -9.39 22.60
CA ARG A 217 12.78 -9.26 24.01
C ARG A 217 13.59 -10.45 24.46
N PHE A 218 14.60 -10.83 23.69
CA PHE A 218 15.55 -11.84 24.16
C PHE A 218 16.49 -11.18 25.16
N VAL A 219 16.52 -11.70 26.34
CA VAL A 219 17.45 -11.35 27.42
C VAL A 219 18.56 -12.40 27.41
#